data_3dec8b3afb21080704617a7c9cfd0acc
#
_entry.id   3dec8b3afb21080704617a7c9cfd0acc
#
_cell.length_a   1.000
_cell.length_b   1.000
_cell.length_c   1.000
_cell.angle_alpha   90.00
_cell.angle_beta   90.00
_cell.angle_gamma   90.00
#
_symmetry.space_group_name_H-M   'P 1'
#
loop_
_entity.id
_entity.type
_entity.pdbx_description
1 polymer ?
#
loop_
_entity_poly.entity_id
_entity_poly.type
_entity_poly.pdbx_seq_one_letter_code
_entity_poly.pdbx_strand_id
1 'polypeptide(L)'
;MALEIFSTNRLKTFQSIREDEFRLLLKNLHQSSSQSSFTKVEMKSKLSELSFNVIMRMVAGKRYFGLDEADSDEAKLFRDIIKELFELSGASDPGNFIPALRWLNYHSFEKRMKILHKKADSFMQSLIDENPIRTRKIGPSDDQEEKTRTMIDSMLSLQESEPNYYTDEIIKGMILVCTIKKFLVSIEILY
;
A
#
# COMPACT_ATOMS: atom_id res chain seq x y z
N MET A 1 19.21 9.04 0.17
CA MET A 1 17.89 8.64 -0.38
C MET A 1 17.13 7.62 0.47
N ALA A 2 17.42 6.32 0.44
CA ALA A 2 16.73 5.37 1.34
C ALA A 2 16.85 5.73 2.83
N LEU A 3 17.97 6.32 3.24
CA LEU A 3 18.22 6.80 4.59
C LEU A 3 17.35 8.01 4.98
N GLU A 4 16.91 8.84 4.07
CA GLU A 4 16.04 9.98 4.37
C GLU A 4 14.58 9.55 4.53
N ILE A 5 14.11 8.65 3.66
CA ILE A 5 12.71 8.17 3.69
C ILE A 5 12.47 7.20 4.84
N PHE A 6 13.45 6.34 5.15
CA PHE A 6 13.37 5.32 6.20
C PHE A 6 14.28 5.61 7.40
N SER A 7 14.67 6.87 7.62
CA SER A 7 15.43 7.23 8.81
C SER A 7 14.65 6.93 10.09
N THR A 8 15.36 6.63 11.17
CA THR A 8 14.74 6.41 12.49
C THR A 8 13.86 7.58 12.92
N ASN A 9 14.22 8.79 12.51
CA ASN A 9 13.46 10.00 12.80
C ASN A 9 12.12 10.02 12.04
N ARG A 10 12.14 9.67 10.76
CA ARG A 10 10.92 9.53 9.93
C ARG A 10 10.02 8.40 10.41
N LEU A 11 10.60 7.28 10.81
CA LEU A 11 9.81 6.17 11.38
C LEU A 11 9.14 6.55 12.71
N LYS A 12 9.74 7.48 13.48
CA LYS A 12 9.11 8.05 14.68
C LYS A 12 7.92 8.97 14.35
N THR A 13 8.02 9.79 13.29
CA THR A 13 6.89 10.64 12.88
C THR A 13 5.66 9.83 12.47
N PHE A 14 5.84 8.61 11.96
CA PHE A 14 4.75 7.70 11.64
C PHE A 14 4.23 6.88 12.84
N GLN A 15 4.73 7.12 14.05
CA GLN A 15 4.26 6.40 15.24
C GLN A 15 2.80 6.69 15.53
N SER A 16 2.36 7.94 15.39
CA SER A 16 0.97 8.34 15.59
C SER A 16 0.02 7.58 14.65
N ILE A 17 0.40 7.40 13.39
CA ILE A 17 -0.40 6.65 12.42
C ILE A 17 -0.59 5.19 12.89
N ARG A 18 0.49 4.54 13.37
CA ARG A 18 0.40 3.16 13.87
C ARG A 18 -0.48 3.06 15.10
N GLU A 19 -0.34 3.99 16.04
CA GLU A 19 -1.16 4.04 17.25
C GLU A 19 -2.64 4.26 16.93
N ASP A 20 -2.95 5.17 16.01
CA ASP A 20 -4.32 5.44 15.59
C ASP A 20 -4.99 4.23 14.98
N GLU A 21 -4.30 3.55 14.04
CA GLU A 21 -4.84 2.35 13.39
C GLU A 21 -5.03 1.21 14.40
N PHE A 22 -4.09 1.06 15.32
CA PHE A 22 -4.20 0.05 16.37
C PHE A 22 -5.38 0.34 17.33
N ARG A 23 -5.55 1.59 17.75
CA ARG A 23 -6.69 2.02 18.57
C ARG A 23 -8.02 1.79 17.86
N LEU A 24 -8.07 2.06 16.54
CA LEU A 24 -9.27 1.81 15.76
C LEU A 24 -9.59 0.31 15.67
N LEU A 25 -8.58 -0.54 15.47
CA LEU A 25 -8.76 -1.99 15.52
C LEU A 25 -9.33 -2.44 16.87
N LEU A 26 -8.75 -1.99 17.99
CA LEU A 26 -9.24 -2.34 19.32
C LEU A 26 -10.67 -1.87 19.54
N LYS A 27 -11.02 -0.66 19.10
CA LYS A 27 -12.37 -0.12 19.19
C LYS A 27 -13.37 -0.98 18.42
N ASN A 28 -13.03 -1.38 17.19
CA ASN A 28 -13.89 -2.23 16.36
C ASN A 28 -14.08 -3.63 16.97
N LEU A 29 -13.02 -4.22 17.53
CA LEU A 29 -13.11 -5.50 18.23
C LEU A 29 -13.98 -5.40 19.48
N HIS A 30 -13.83 -4.34 20.26
CA HIS A 30 -14.65 -4.09 21.45
C HIS A 30 -16.13 -3.90 21.08
N GLN A 31 -16.44 -3.12 20.06
CA GLN A 31 -17.82 -2.92 19.60
C GLN A 31 -18.45 -4.23 19.12
N SER A 32 -17.73 -5.03 18.37
CA SER A 32 -18.21 -6.35 17.92
C SER A 32 -18.47 -7.31 19.08
N SER A 33 -17.65 -7.24 20.13
CA SER A 33 -17.81 -8.06 21.34
C SER A 33 -18.97 -7.57 22.23
N SER A 34 -19.26 -6.28 22.24
CA SER A 34 -20.31 -5.70 23.09
C SER A 34 -21.72 -5.96 22.58
N GLN A 35 -21.88 -6.29 21.31
CA GLN A 35 -23.19 -6.58 20.67
C GLN A 35 -23.66 -8.01 20.84
N SER A 36 -22.76 -8.95 21.17
CA SER A 36 -23.09 -10.36 21.36
C SER A 36 -22.15 -10.99 22.37
N SER A 37 -22.64 -11.96 23.14
CA SER A 37 -21.89 -12.64 24.22
C SER A 37 -20.56 -13.24 23.75
N PHE A 38 -20.50 -13.74 22.49
CA PHE A 38 -19.29 -14.24 21.85
C PHE A 38 -19.35 -13.99 20.34
N THR A 39 -18.34 -13.30 19.79
CA THR A 39 -18.21 -13.05 18.35
C THR A 39 -16.93 -13.71 17.84
N LYS A 40 -17.05 -14.57 16.82
CA LYS A 40 -15.88 -15.15 16.15
C LYS A 40 -15.22 -14.07 15.29
N VAL A 41 -13.93 -13.79 15.53
CA VAL A 41 -13.14 -12.84 14.79
C VAL A 41 -11.99 -13.55 14.09
N GLU A 42 -11.84 -13.33 12.79
CA GLU A 42 -10.70 -13.80 12.03
C GLU A 42 -9.53 -12.81 12.18
N MET A 43 -8.68 -13.06 13.17
CA MET A 43 -7.57 -12.15 13.53
C MET A 43 -6.58 -11.94 12.39
N LYS A 44 -6.32 -12.97 11.55
CA LYS A 44 -5.41 -12.87 10.41
C LYS A 44 -5.88 -11.79 9.43
N SER A 45 -7.16 -11.76 9.08
CA SER A 45 -7.75 -10.73 8.23
C SER A 45 -7.63 -9.35 8.86
N LYS A 46 -7.97 -9.23 10.15
CA LYS A 46 -7.92 -7.94 10.87
C LYS A 46 -6.51 -7.38 11.00
N LEU A 47 -5.51 -8.21 11.25
CA LEU A 47 -4.11 -7.78 11.29
C LEU A 47 -3.58 -7.41 9.90
N SER A 48 -4.04 -8.09 8.85
CA SER A 48 -3.72 -7.73 7.47
C SER A 48 -4.32 -6.36 7.10
N GLU A 49 -5.60 -6.12 7.40
CA GLU A 49 -6.26 -4.84 7.21
C GLU A 49 -5.52 -3.70 7.94
N LEU A 50 -5.17 -3.92 9.21
CA LEU A 50 -4.37 -2.99 10.01
C LEU A 50 -3.04 -2.66 9.32
N SER A 51 -2.31 -3.69 8.91
CA SER A 51 -1.00 -3.52 8.27
C SER A 51 -1.09 -2.73 6.98
N PHE A 52 -2.10 -3.02 6.14
CA PHE A 52 -2.32 -2.27 4.90
C PHE A 52 -2.68 -0.81 5.15
N ASN A 53 -3.59 -0.53 6.08
CA ASN A 53 -3.95 0.84 6.41
C ASN A 53 -2.76 1.63 6.94
N VAL A 54 -1.97 1.04 7.84
CA VAL A 54 -0.74 1.69 8.34
C VAL A 54 0.19 2.05 7.18
N ILE A 55 0.43 1.12 6.24
CA ILE A 55 1.33 1.37 5.11
C ILE A 55 0.77 2.45 4.19
N MET A 56 -0.48 2.32 3.79
CA MET A 56 -1.07 3.26 2.83
C MET A 56 -1.23 4.66 3.41
N ARG A 57 -1.48 4.78 4.72
CA ARG A 57 -1.44 6.08 5.41
C ARG A 57 -0.03 6.67 5.46
N MET A 58 1.01 5.86 5.65
CA MET A 58 2.40 6.33 5.62
C MET A 58 2.85 6.71 4.20
N VAL A 59 2.38 5.98 3.19
CA VAL A 59 2.76 6.17 1.78
C VAL A 59 1.98 7.31 1.14
N ALA A 60 0.65 7.28 1.24
CA ALA A 60 -0.27 8.16 0.50
C ALA A 60 -1.25 8.94 1.39
N GLY A 61 -1.21 8.78 2.71
CA GLY A 61 -2.15 9.42 3.63
C GLY A 61 -3.57 8.85 3.61
N LYS A 62 -3.80 7.75 2.87
CA LYS A 62 -5.14 7.19 2.62
C LYS A 62 -5.35 5.85 3.35
N ARG A 63 -6.61 5.53 3.66
CA ARG A 63 -7.06 4.23 4.15
C ARG A 63 -7.81 3.49 3.06
N TYR A 64 -7.73 2.15 3.06
CA TYR A 64 -8.41 1.30 2.08
C TYR A 64 -9.22 0.17 2.72
N PHE A 65 -9.14 0.02 4.04
CA PHE A 65 -9.89 -0.96 4.80
C PHE A 65 -10.57 -0.27 5.98
N GLY A 66 -11.84 -0.60 6.23
CA GLY A 66 -12.65 -0.04 7.30
C GLY A 66 -14.10 0.14 6.89
N LEU A 67 -14.98 0.45 7.85
CA LEU A 67 -16.41 0.56 7.60
C LEU A 67 -16.77 1.79 6.74
N ASP A 68 -16.03 2.89 6.90
CA ASP A 68 -16.35 4.17 6.25
C ASP A 68 -15.76 4.29 4.82
N GLU A 69 -14.74 3.48 4.51
CA GLU A 69 -13.99 3.58 3.24
C GLU A 69 -14.16 2.34 2.35
N ALA A 70 -14.85 1.32 2.86
CA ALA A 70 -15.01 0.03 2.16
C ALA A 70 -15.73 0.13 0.81
N ASP A 71 -16.51 1.19 0.59
CA ASP A 71 -17.36 1.35 -0.60
C ASP A 71 -16.75 2.22 -1.69
N SER A 72 -15.63 2.89 -1.46
CA SER A 72 -15.00 3.66 -2.53
C SER A 72 -14.48 2.75 -3.64
N ASP A 73 -14.63 3.16 -4.89
CA ASP A 73 -14.15 2.39 -6.04
C ASP A 73 -12.62 2.28 -6.03
N GLU A 74 -11.93 3.30 -5.50
CA GLU A 74 -10.49 3.30 -5.29
C GLU A 74 -10.07 2.21 -4.29
N ALA A 75 -10.79 2.08 -3.17
CA ALA A 75 -10.50 1.04 -2.17
C ALA A 75 -10.78 -0.37 -2.71
N LYS A 76 -11.84 -0.54 -3.49
CA LYS A 76 -12.14 -1.81 -4.18
C LYS A 76 -11.02 -2.17 -5.15
N LEU A 77 -10.60 -1.22 -5.99
CA LEU A 77 -9.51 -1.42 -6.95
C LEU A 77 -8.21 -1.81 -6.25
N PHE A 78 -7.83 -1.12 -5.17
CA PHE A 78 -6.65 -1.44 -4.38
C PHE A 78 -6.70 -2.86 -3.82
N ARG A 79 -7.83 -3.25 -3.21
CA ARG A 79 -8.01 -4.60 -2.67
C ARG A 79 -7.93 -5.68 -3.74
N ASP A 80 -8.50 -5.43 -4.91
CA ASP A 80 -8.44 -6.35 -6.05
C ASP A 80 -7.01 -6.51 -6.56
N ILE A 81 -6.25 -5.42 -6.69
CA ILE A 81 -4.82 -5.46 -7.06
C ILE A 81 -4.03 -6.30 -6.06
N ILE A 82 -4.22 -6.05 -4.77
CA ILE A 82 -3.53 -6.78 -3.72
C ILE A 82 -3.89 -8.27 -3.75
N LYS A 83 -5.18 -8.60 -3.84
CA LYS A 83 -5.65 -9.99 -3.93
C LYS A 83 -5.04 -10.71 -5.13
N GLU A 84 -5.10 -10.10 -6.32
CA GLU A 84 -4.56 -10.70 -7.55
C GLU A 84 -3.04 -10.86 -7.48
N LEU A 85 -2.34 -9.90 -6.86
CA LEU A 85 -0.90 -9.97 -6.61
C LEU A 85 -0.54 -11.20 -5.76
N PHE A 86 -1.34 -11.50 -4.73
CA PHE A 86 -1.13 -12.69 -3.89
C PHE A 86 -1.39 -13.99 -4.61
N GLU A 87 -2.50 -14.06 -5.33
CA GLU A 87 -2.82 -15.24 -6.13
C GLU A 87 -1.69 -15.56 -7.11
N LEU A 88 -1.13 -14.54 -7.77
CA LEU A 88 -0.05 -14.72 -8.72
C LEU A 88 1.31 -14.99 -8.04
N SER A 89 1.58 -14.39 -6.88
CA SER A 89 2.84 -14.62 -6.14
C SER A 89 2.90 -16.01 -5.49
N GLY A 90 1.74 -16.56 -5.09
CA GLY A 90 1.63 -17.91 -4.54
C GLY A 90 1.47 -19.01 -5.60
N ALA A 91 1.19 -18.63 -6.84
CA ALA A 91 1.08 -19.58 -7.93
C ALA A 91 2.49 -20.02 -8.37
N SER A 92 2.88 -21.24 -8.01
CA SER A 92 4.01 -21.89 -8.66
C SER A 92 3.64 -22.10 -10.13
N ASP A 93 4.41 -21.49 -11.05
CA ASP A 93 4.23 -21.76 -12.47
C ASP A 93 4.61 -23.22 -12.77
N PRO A 94 3.64 -24.10 -13.09
CA PRO A 94 3.93 -25.50 -13.42
C PRO A 94 4.88 -25.61 -14.62
N GLY A 95 4.95 -24.58 -15.47
CA GLY A 95 5.86 -24.52 -16.61
C GLY A 95 7.33 -24.45 -16.21
N ASN A 96 7.65 -24.06 -14.96
CA ASN A 96 9.02 -24.10 -14.45
C ASN A 96 9.50 -25.52 -14.15
N PHE A 97 8.58 -26.44 -13.87
CA PHE A 97 8.88 -27.85 -13.55
C PHE A 97 8.74 -28.76 -14.77
N ILE A 98 7.82 -28.46 -15.69
CA ILE A 98 7.55 -29.28 -16.88
C ILE A 98 7.54 -28.39 -18.12
N PRO A 99 8.59 -28.40 -18.95
CA PRO A 99 8.71 -27.52 -20.11
C PRO A 99 7.54 -27.61 -21.10
N ALA A 100 6.91 -28.79 -21.22
CA ALA A 100 5.75 -29.01 -22.07
C ALA A 100 4.50 -28.24 -21.61
N LEU A 101 4.35 -27.94 -20.31
CA LEU A 101 3.24 -27.16 -19.76
C LEU A 101 3.41 -25.65 -20.00
N ARG A 102 4.64 -25.19 -20.27
CA ARG A 102 4.90 -23.82 -20.71
C ARG A 102 4.11 -23.45 -21.96
N TRP A 103 3.83 -24.41 -22.81
CA TRP A 103 3.09 -24.20 -24.05
C TRP A 103 1.59 -24.01 -23.81
N LEU A 104 1.04 -24.65 -22.79
CA LEU A 104 -0.41 -24.63 -22.53
C LEU A 104 -0.85 -23.50 -21.57
N ASN A 105 -0.07 -23.14 -20.54
CA ASN A 105 -0.47 -22.22 -19.49
C ASN A 105 0.30 -20.87 -19.47
N TYR A 106 1.41 -20.76 -20.20
CA TYR A 106 2.27 -19.57 -20.19
C TYR A 106 1.54 -18.30 -20.62
N HIS A 107 0.74 -18.38 -21.67
CA HIS A 107 -0.01 -17.22 -22.17
C HIS A 107 -1.06 -16.70 -21.19
N SER A 108 -1.64 -17.54 -20.37
CA SER A 108 -2.65 -17.15 -19.38
C SER A 108 -2.02 -16.40 -18.20
N PHE A 109 -0.92 -16.91 -17.66
CA PHE A 109 -0.19 -16.29 -16.55
C PHE A 109 0.43 -14.95 -16.95
N GLU A 110 1.15 -14.91 -18.06
CA GLU A 110 1.77 -13.68 -18.57
C GLU A 110 0.71 -12.60 -18.87
N LYS A 111 -0.42 -13.00 -19.45
CA LYS A 111 -1.54 -12.07 -19.70
C LYS A 111 -2.11 -11.50 -18.42
N ARG A 112 -2.32 -12.33 -17.39
CA ARG A 112 -2.78 -11.88 -16.07
C ARG A 112 -1.77 -10.92 -15.42
N MET A 113 -0.48 -11.24 -15.48
CA MET A 113 0.59 -10.37 -14.96
C MET A 113 0.61 -9.01 -15.65
N LYS A 114 0.46 -8.96 -16.99
CA LYS A 114 0.41 -7.70 -17.74
C LYS A 114 -0.82 -6.86 -17.37
N ILE A 115 -1.97 -7.50 -17.18
CA ILE A 115 -3.20 -6.81 -16.76
C ILE A 115 -3.02 -6.26 -15.34
N LEU A 116 -2.51 -7.07 -14.42
CA LEU A 116 -2.25 -6.65 -13.04
C LEU A 116 -1.25 -5.48 -12.99
N HIS A 117 -0.14 -5.59 -13.72
CA HIS A 117 0.85 -4.52 -13.82
C HIS A 117 0.21 -3.21 -14.29
N LYS A 118 -0.61 -3.26 -15.36
CA LYS A 118 -1.30 -2.07 -15.86
C LYS A 118 -2.27 -1.47 -14.84
N LYS A 119 -3.03 -2.30 -14.12
CA LYS A 119 -3.93 -1.84 -13.06
C LYS A 119 -3.14 -1.18 -11.92
N ALA A 120 -2.08 -1.84 -11.46
CA ALA A 120 -1.23 -1.32 -10.38
C ALA A 120 -0.52 -0.01 -10.79
N ASP A 121 0.00 0.06 -12.02
CA ASP A 121 0.64 1.28 -12.55
C ASP A 121 -0.34 2.45 -12.61
N SER A 122 -1.55 2.24 -13.15
CA SER A 122 -2.58 3.27 -13.21
C SER A 122 -3.02 3.71 -11.79
N PHE A 123 -3.14 2.78 -10.86
CA PHE A 123 -3.48 3.08 -9.47
C PHE A 123 -2.38 3.91 -8.79
N MET A 124 -1.12 3.53 -8.95
CA MET A 124 -0.01 4.30 -8.38
C MET A 124 0.12 5.69 -9.02
N GLN A 125 -0.16 5.80 -10.31
CA GLN A 125 -0.18 7.08 -11.01
C GLN A 125 -1.28 8.00 -10.46
N SER A 126 -2.50 7.48 -10.20
CA SER A 126 -3.56 8.29 -9.60
C SER A 126 -3.18 8.80 -8.21
N LEU A 127 -2.50 8.00 -7.38
CA LEU A 127 -2.01 8.45 -6.07
C LEU A 127 -1.02 9.63 -6.18
N ILE A 128 -0.17 9.60 -7.20
CA ILE A 128 0.80 10.67 -7.47
C ILE A 128 0.08 11.91 -7.98
N ASP A 129 -0.86 11.75 -8.93
CA ASP A 129 -1.54 12.87 -9.58
C ASP A 129 -2.52 13.58 -8.64
N GLU A 130 -3.15 12.85 -7.74
CA GLU A 130 -4.07 13.40 -6.72
C GLU A 130 -3.34 14.03 -5.53
N ASN A 131 -2.02 13.86 -5.45
CA ASN A 131 -1.26 14.38 -4.31
C ASN A 131 -1.31 15.91 -4.27
N PRO A 132 -1.56 16.53 -3.10
CA PRO A 132 -1.66 18.00 -2.96
C PRO A 132 -0.44 18.75 -3.44
N ILE A 133 0.78 18.20 -3.32
CA ILE A 133 2.00 18.85 -3.80
C ILE A 133 1.96 18.98 -5.33
N ARG A 134 1.50 17.96 -6.04
CA ARG A 134 1.41 17.99 -7.50
C ARG A 134 0.25 18.85 -8.00
N THR A 135 -0.86 18.91 -7.27
CA THR A 135 -2.02 19.73 -7.61
C THR A 135 -1.87 21.18 -7.20
N ARG A 136 -1.08 21.49 -6.17
CA ARG A 136 -0.75 22.87 -5.78
C ARG A 136 0.29 23.43 -6.73
N LYS A 137 -0.14 24.31 -7.64
CA LYS A 137 0.72 25.27 -8.36
C LYS A 137 1.19 26.40 -7.41
N ILE A 138 1.61 26.10 -6.18
CA ILE A 138 1.91 27.10 -5.14
C ILE A 138 3.29 26.84 -4.59
N GLY A 139 4.09 27.91 -4.60
CA GLY A 139 5.45 27.93 -4.07
C GLY A 139 5.56 27.69 -2.56
N PRO A 140 6.80 27.68 -2.01
CA PRO A 140 7.09 27.27 -0.65
C PRO A 140 6.63 28.32 0.36
N SER A 141 5.49 28.11 0.96
CA SER A 141 5.10 28.80 2.18
C SER A 141 4.03 28.01 2.91
N ASP A 142 4.45 27.29 3.92
CA ASP A 142 3.89 27.38 5.27
C ASP A 142 4.58 26.38 6.21
N ASP A 143 5.19 26.93 7.24
CA ASP A 143 5.94 26.25 8.31
C ASP A 143 5.08 25.37 9.25
N GLN A 144 3.88 24.99 8.88
CA GLN A 144 2.95 24.33 9.81
C GLN A 144 2.72 22.83 9.58
N GLU A 145 3.24 22.18 8.54
CA GLU A 145 2.92 20.78 8.28
C GLU A 145 4.11 19.82 8.11
N GLU A 146 5.24 20.07 8.75
CA GLU A 146 6.34 19.09 8.76
C GLU A 146 5.97 17.78 9.48
N LYS A 147 4.88 17.78 10.23
CA LYS A 147 4.49 16.66 11.11
C LYS A 147 3.82 15.49 10.41
N THR A 148 3.36 15.61 9.15
CA THR A 148 2.54 14.56 8.52
C THR A 148 2.84 14.33 7.04
N ARG A 149 4.04 14.70 6.56
CA ARG A 149 4.42 14.44 5.15
C ARG A 149 4.45 12.94 4.89
N THR A 150 3.67 12.53 3.90
CA THR A 150 3.67 11.15 3.41
C THR A 150 4.97 10.82 2.67
N MET A 151 5.16 9.56 2.35
CA MET A 151 6.32 9.15 1.54
C MET A 151 6.23 9.77 0.12
N ILE A 152 5.03 9.80 -0.47
CA ILE A 152 4.80 10.42 -1.78
C ILE A 152 5.15 11.90 -1.74
N ASP A 153 4.73 12.65 -0.71
CA ASP A 153 5.07 14.07 -0.55
C ASP A 153 6.58 14.30 -0.56
N SER A 154 7.30 13.46 0.15
CA SER A 154 8.75 13.55 0.23
C SER A 154 9.42 13.26 -1.11
N MET A 155 8.90 12.29 -1.86
CA MET A 155 9.45 11.93 -3.16
C MET A 155 9.13 12.98 -4.23
N LEU A 156 7.95 13.58 -4.19
CA LEU A 156 7.59 14.69 -5.08
C LEU A 156 8.45 15.93 -4.81
N SER A 157 8.73 16.23 -3.54
CA SER A 157 9.66 17.31 -3.20
C SER A 157 11.09 17.04 -3.72
N LEU A 158 11.55 15.78 -3.70
CA LEU A 158 12.83 15.39 -4.31
C LEU A 158 12.78 15.45 -5.84
N GLN A 159 11.64 15.12 -6.45
CA GLN A 159 11.45 15.26 -7.90
C GLN A 159 11.56 16.73 -8.36
N GLU A 160 11.06 17.68 -7.57
CA GLU A 160 11.23 19.12 -7.86
C GLU A 160 12.69 19.53 -7.87
N SER A 161 13.51 19.00 -6.97
CA SER A 161 14.95 19.31 -6.89
C SER A 161 15.79 18.55 -7.91
N GLU A 162 15.46 17.30 -8.22
CA GLU A 162 16.22 16.41 -9.11
C GLU A 162 15.28 15.66 -10.09
N PRO A 163 14.63 16.37 -11.05
CA PRO A 163 13.58 15.79 -11.90
C PRO A 163 14.09 14.66 -12.82
N ASN A 164 15.35 14.71 -13.23
CA ASN A 164 15.94 13.70 -14.09
C ASN A 164 16.20 12.36 -13.37
N TYR A 165 16.31 12.41 -12.04
CA TYR A 165 16.57 11.21 -11.23
C TYR A 165 15.28 10.64 -10.62
N TYR A 166 14.42 11.48 -10.05
CA TYR A 166 13.19 11.06 -9.42
C TYR A 166 12.01 11.13 -10.40
N THR A 167 11.98 10.21 -11.36
CA THR A 167 10.85 10.12 -12.30
C THR A 167 9.63 9.47 -11.65
N ASP A 168 8.46 9.63 -12.26
CA ASP A 168 7.22 8.99 -11.79
C ASP A 168 7.38 7.46 -11.72
N GLU A 169 8.13 6.85 -12.65
CA GLU A 169 8.44 5.42 -12.63
C GLU A 169 9.20 5.00 -11.38
N ILE A 170 10.18 5.80 -10.96
CA ILE A 170 10.94 5.53 -9.74
C ILE A 170 10.04 5.67 -8.51
N ILE A 171 9.21 6.70 -8.47
CA ILE A 171 8.26 6.92 -7.37
C ILE A 171 7.27 5.74 -7.29
N LYS A 172 6.66 5.34 -8.40
CA LYS A 172 5.76 4.17 -8.48
C LYS A 172 6.46 2.88 -8.02
N GLY A 173 7.68 2.66 -8.48
CA GLY A 173 8.49 1.51 -8.06
C GLY A 173 8.72 1.47 -6.55
N MET A 174 9.01 2.61 -5.93
CA MET A 174 9.20 2.70 -4.48
C MET A 174 7.92 2.48 -3.69
N ILE A 175 6.80 3.04 -4.14
CA ILE A 175 5.47 2.79 -3.55
C ILE A 175 5.17 1.28 -3.56
N LEU A 176 5.38 0.65 -4.70
CA LEU A 176 5.13 -0.79 -4.89
C LEU A 176 6.01 -1.64 -3.98
N VAL A 177 7.31 -1.37 -3.94
CA VAL A 177 8.26 -2.11 -3.07
C VAL A 177 7.89 -1.96 -1.59
N CYS A 178 7.54 -0.75 -1.15
CA CYS A 178 7.15 -0.51 0.24
C CYS A 178 5.87 -1.27 0.61
N THR A 179 4.88 -1.26 -0.29
CA THR A 179 3.60 -1.95 -0.08
C THR A 179 3.79 -3.47 -0.03
N ILE A 180 4.53 -4.05 -0.98
CA ILE A 180 4.74 -5.50 -1.08
C ILE A 180 5.65 -6.01 0.03
N LYS A 181 6.81 -5.38 0.26
CA LYS A 181 7.81 -5.86 1.22
C LYS A 181 7.24 -5.94 2.64
N LYS A 182 6.50 -4.93 3.05
CA LYS A 182 5.93 -4.91 4.41
C LYS A 182 4.80 -5.91 4.56
N PHE A 183 4.08 -6.19 3.48
CA PHE A 183 3.07 -7.22 3.48
C PHE A 183 3.68 -8.64 3.61
N LEU A 184 4.74 -8.95 2.88
CA LEU A 184 5.46 -10.22 3.03
C LEU A 184 5.92 -10.44 4.46
N VAL A 185 6.49 -9.41 5.11
CA VAL A 185 6.87 -9.45 6.52
C VAL A 185 5.65 -9.67 7.44
N SER A 186 4.50 -9.07 7.13
CA SER A 186 3.29 -9.29 7.92
C SER A 186 2.75 -10.72 7.81
N ILE A 187 2.94 -11.36 6.66
CA ILE A 187 2.59 -12.80 6.48
C ILE A 187 3.56 -13.69 7.25
N GLU A 188 4.87 -13.45 7.18
CA GLU A 188 5.87 -14.25 7.91
C GLU A 188 5.67 -14.22 9.43
N ILE A 189 5.18 -13.12 9.98
CA ILE A 189 4.88 -13.00 11.43
C ILE A 189 3.60 -13.78 11.80
N LEU A 190 2.72 -14.06 10.84
CA LEU A 190 1.42 -14.71 11.06
C LEU A 190 1.44 -16.23 10.77
N TYR A 191 2.58 -16.77 10.32
CA TYR A 191 2.86 -18.19 10.15
C TYR A 191 3.90 -18.67 11.17
#